data_3ac379e93563dd399a9106c449cd3776
#
_entry.id   3ac379e93563dd399a9106c449cd3776
#
_cell.length_a   1.000
_cell.length_b   1.000
_cell.length_c   1.000
_cell.angle_alpha   90.00
_cell.angle_beta   90.00
_cell.angle_gamma   90.00
#
_symmetry.space_group_name_H-M   'P 1'
#
loop_
_entity.id
_entity.type
_entity.pdbx_description
1 polymer ?
#
loop_
_entity_poly.entity_id
_entity_poly.type
_entity_poly.pdbx_seq_one_letter_code
_entity_poly.pdbx_strand_id
1 'polypeptide(L)'
;MTTLPDIPRLYTALAEVLAALMYAHRLPPRMDQRVIWGVEAGWAVLLGAFLQATGEVPLAWWIPCMAMAILSMLLFLWVTRSITLLEAGYVCARAFILAELAASVEWQLHCVLWPQRGGAEPLSLLLLAVVYGGIFTAMLFVENRRPGPAGKMKITPAGTFVAVVMALTAFAVSNLSFANGSEANMNMFYIRTLVDLAGVLILTVQHEQLREAALHSELAELDGVLHRQYEQYKQSKENIRLINRRYHELKMQIAAIRAERDHAKQDVALAAMESGIRQYEAENKTGNPVLDPLLTAKSLYCQQHYITMTCVADGHLLDFLETGEICTIVGTALDNATESVETEPDHEKRLIRVAVYAQNGFVMLRFENYCAQEVELGADGLPRRNTHGGSDLRSVRAAAEKRGGTMTLHWENEWFTLRVLLPQKS
;
A
#
# COMPACT_ATOMS: atom_id res chain seq x y z
N MET A 1 0.75 17.12 58.82
CA MET A 1 1.37 16.35 57.69
C MET A 1 2.31 17.32 57.00
N THR A 2 3.58 16.97 56.84
CA THR A 2 4.52 17.85 56.12
C THR A 2 4.15 17.84 54.63
N THR A 3 3.86 19.03 54.10
CA THR A 3 3.64 19.22 52.66
C THR A 3 4.94 18.87 51.92
N LEU A 4 4.86 17.94 50.95
CA LEU A 4 6.03 17.58 50.13
C LEU A 4 6.17 18.60 48.98
N PRO A 5 7.39 18.92 48.57
CA PRO A 5 7.61 19.82 47.42
C PRO A 5 7.16 19.14 46.11
N ASP A 6 6.69 19.94 45.15
CA ASP A 6 6.38 19.48 43.80
C ASP A 6 7.65 19.24 42.98
N ILE A 7 7.52 18.51 41.87
CA ILE A 7 8.63 18.19 40.96
C ILE A 7 9.26 19.48 40.43
N PRO A 8 10.59 19.66 40.54
CA PRO A 8 11.26 20.83 39.99
C PRO A 8 11.06 20.91 38.46
N ARG A 9 10.69 22.08 37.94
CA ARG A 9 10.39 22.28 36.52
C ARG A 9 11.56 21.92 35.58
N LEU A 10 12.80 22.13 36.04
CA LEU A 10 13.96 21.70 35.27
C LEU A 10 14.09 20.18 35.13
N TYR A 11 13.60 19.40 36.12
CA TYR A 11 13.57 17.94 36.01
C TYR A 11 12.59 17.49 34.95
N THR A 12 11.39 18.06 34.94
CA THR A 12 10.39 17.81 33.90
C THR A 12 10.92 18.20 32.50
N ALA A 13 11.52 19.40 32.39
CA ALA A 13 12.12 19.85 31.13
C ALA A 13 13.19 18.89 30.60
N LEU A 14 14.09 18.43 31.50
CA LEU A 14 15.12 17.46 31.11
C LEU A 14 14.55 16.12 30.68
N ALA A 15 13.49 15.62 31.36
CA ALA A 15 12.81 14.42 31.00
C ALA A 15 12.16 14.52 29.60
N GLU A 16 11.46 15.64 29.32
CA GLU A 16 10.84 15.90 28.02
C GLU A 16 11.87 15.97 26.87
N VAL A 17 13.00 16.68 27.13
CA VAL A 17 14.09 16.76 26.14
C VAL A 17 14.69 15.40 25.89
N LEU A 18 15.03 14.63 26.91
CA LEU A 18 15.64 13.31 26.75
C LEU A 18 14.69 12.33 26.06
N ALA A 19 13.43 12.33 26.41
CA ALA A 19 12.41 11.50 25.76
C ALA A 19 12.24 11.86 24.28
N ALA A 20 12.11 13.15 23.97
CA ALA A 20 11.97 13.61 22.58
C ALA A 20 13.21 13.27 21.75
N LEU A 21 14.41 13.49 22.26
CA LEU A 21 15.67 13.16 21.58
C LEU A 21 15.82 11.64 21.38
N MET A 22 15.48 10.82 22.39
CA MET A 22 15.53 9.37 22.30
C MET A 22 14.72 8.84 21.11
N TYR A 23 13.49 9.32 20.94
CA TYR A 23 12.66 8.93 19.81
C TYR A 23 13.10 9.61 18.50
N ALA A 24 13.47 10.88 18.53
CA ALA A 24 13.90 11.64 17.35
C ALA A 24 15.09 10.98 16.65
N HIS A 25 16.12 10.53 17.39
CA HIS A 25 17.31 9.91 16.79
C HIS A 25 17.05 8.59 16.07
N ARG A 26 15.89 7.99 16.25
CA ARG A 26 15.45 6.77 15.53
C ARG A 26 14.69 7.07 14.24
N LEU A 27 14.36 8.31 13.99
CA LEU A 27 13.61 8.76 12.84
C LEU A 27 14.54 9.36 11.76
N PRO A 28 14.19 9.22 10.47
CA PRO A 28 15.01 9.78 9.41
C PRO A 28 15.10 11.30 9.54
N PRO A 29 16.28 11.89 9.45
CA PRO A 29 16.47 13.34 9.56
C PRO A 29 15.90 14.06 8.34
N ARG A 30 15.36 15.27 8.54
CA ARG A 30 14.88 16.15 7.46
C ARG A 30 15.95 17.11 6.98
N MET A 31 16.93 17.43 7.84
CA MET A 31 17.97 18.43 7.62
C MET A 31 19.35 17.83 7.82
N ASP A 32 20.39 18.59 7.47
CA ASP A 32 21.77 18.22 7.77
C ASP A 32 21.99 18.04 9.27
N GLN A 33 22.77 17.03 9.65
CA GLN A 33 23.01 16.62 11.04
C GLN A 33 23.55 17.78 11.91
N ARG A 34 24.39 18.67 11.35
CA ARG A 34 24.93 19.82 12.08
C ARG A 34 23.84 20.84 12.45
N VAL A 35 22.89 21.05 11.54
CA VAL A 35 21.75 21.95 11.78
C VAL A 35 20.83 21.35 12.84
N ILE A 36 20.59 20.02 12.77
CA ILE A 36 19.77 19.32 13.75
C ILE A 36 20.33 19.49 15.15
N TRP A 37 21.63 19.28 15.36
CA TRP A 37 22.24 19.49 16.68
C TRP A 37 22.07 20.92 17.21
N GLY A 38 22.19 21.92 16.34
CA GLY A 38 21.91 23.31 16.72
C GLY A 38 20.46 23.54 17.14
N VAL A 39 19.51 22.95 16.39
CA VAL A 39 18.07 23.04 16.71
C VAL A 39 17.76 22.27 18.00
N GLU A 40 18.31 21.08 18.21
CA GLU A 40 18.13 20.26 19.40
C GLU A 40 18.61 21.03 20.66
N ALA A 41 19.82 21.60 20.63
CA ALA A 41 20.35 22.38 21.72
C ALA A 41 19.53 23.66 21.97
N GLY A 42 19.19 24.40 20.93
CA GLY A 42 18.37 25.60 21.03
C GLY A 42 16.97 25.32 21.59
N TRP A 43 16.31 24.26 21.11
CA TRP A 43 15.01 23.86 21.63
C TRP A 43 15.06 23.40 23.09
N ALA A 44 16.07 22.62 23.48
CA ALA A 44 16.26 22.18 24.87
C ALA A 44 16.40 23.38 25.84
N VAL A 45 17.18 24.38 25.44
CA VAL A 45 17.34 25.62 26.25
C VAL A 45 16.06 26.41 26.34
N LEU A 46 15.33 26.56 25.19
CA LEU A 46 14.07 27.30 25.16
C LEU A 46 12.99 26.61 25.99
N LEU A 47 12.84 25.27 25.87
CA LEU A 47 11.90 24.51 26.68
C LEU A 47 12.21 24.59 28.17
N GLY A 48 13.50 24.44 28.56
CA GLY A 48 13.94 24.57 29.95
C GLY A 48 13.67 25.95 30.51
N ALA A 49 14.00 27.01 29.79
CA ALA A 49 13.71 28.39 30.18
C ALA A 49 12.19 28.67 30.29
N PHE A 50 11.39 28.15 29.33
CA PHE A 50 9.94 28.29 29.34
C PHE A 50 9.31 27.61 30.54
N LEU A 51 9.64 26.35 30.82
CA LEU A 51 9.11 25.61 31.97
C LEU A 51 9.53 26.21 33.30
N GLN A 52 10.76 26.69 33.40
CA GLN A 52 11.25 27.39 34.60
C GLN A 52 10.52 28.72 34.84
N ALA A 53 10.28 29.52 33.78
CA ALA A 53 9.57 30.80 33.88
C ALA A 53 8.06 30.59 34.22
N THR A 54 7.50 29.45 33.89
CA THR A 54 6.07 29.11 34.14
C THR A 54 5.88 28.27 35.41
N GLY A 55 6.91 28.08 36.22
CA GLY A 55 6.87 27.21 37.40
C GLY A 55 5.92 27.68 38.51
N GLU A 56 5.74 29.00 38.67
CA GLU A 56 4.95 29.60 39.75
C GLU A 56 3.59 30.17 39.30
N VAL A 57 3.14 29.82 38.06
CA VAL A 57 1.88 30.35 37.55
C VAL A 57 0.67 29.66 38.22
N PRO A 58 -0.46 30.41 38.41
CA PRO A 58 -1.71 29.82 38.90
C PRO A 58 -2.19 28.64 38.02
N LEU A 59 -2.93 27.70 38.62
CA LEU A 59 -3.44 26.49 37.95
C LEU A 59 -4.14 26.79 36.62
N ALA A 60 -4.90 27.88 36.54
CA ALA A 60 -5.59 28.29 35.34
C ALA A 60 -4.66 28.54 34.12
N TRP A 61 -3.45 29.02 34.39
CA TRP A 61 -2.41 29.26 33.37
C TRP A 61 -1.45 28.08 33.20
N TRP A 62 -1.40 27.17 34.16
CA TRP A 62 -0.54 25.99 34.11
C TRP A 62 -0.93 25.05 32.97
N ILE A 63 -2.25 24.80 32.78
CA ILE A 63 -2.75 23.92 31.70
C ILE A 63 -2.36 24.45 30.30
N PRO A 64 -2.60 25.74 29.94
CA PRO A 64 -2.14 26.28 28.68
C PRO A 64 -0.62 26.25 28.51
N CYS A 65 0.15 26.46 29.56
CA CYS A 65 1.63 26.37 29.52
C CYS A 65 2.09 24.94 29.17
N MET A 66 1.51 23.93 29.82
CA MET A 66 1.84 22.52 29.49
C MET A 66 1.39 22.15 28.06
N ALA A 67 0.26 22.64 27.60
CA ALA A 67 -0.17 22.45 26.22
C ALA A 67 0.84 23.08 25.22
N MET A 68 1.39 24.25 25.54
CA MET A 68 2.43 24.88 24.73
C MET A 68 3.76 24.09 24.75
N ALA A 69 4.15 23.51 25.89
CA ALA A 69 5.31 22.63 25.98
C ALA A 69 5.15 21.40 25.09
N ILE A 70 4.01 20.71 25.16
CA ILE A 70 3.68 19.56 24.30
C ILE A 70 3.68 19.97 22.82
N LEU A 71 3.08 21.12 22.48
CA LEU A 71 3.04 21.62 21.11
C LEU A 71 4.46 21.94 20.59
N SER A 72 5.33 22.50 21.44
CA SER A 72 6.73 22.76 21.09
C SER A 72 7.50 21.46 20.81
N MET A 73 7.27 20.40 21.60
CA MET A 73 7.83 19.06 21.37
C MET A 73 7.34 18.46 20.05
N LEU A 74 6.05 18.56 19.76
CA LEU A 74 5.46 18.12 18.49
C LEU A 74 6.08 18.86 17.30
N LEU A 75 6.18 20.19 17.40
CA LEU A 75 6.77 21.03 16.36
C LEU A 75 8.25 20.70 16.15
N PHE A 76 9.01 20.50 17.22
CA PHE A 76 10.40 20.07 17.19
C PHE A 76 10.56 18.75 16.40
N LEU A 77 9.78 17.72 16.71
CA LEU A 77 9.81 16.43 16.02
C LEU A 77 9.44 16.58 14.53
N TRP A 78 8.39 17.32 14.22
CA TRP A 78 7.92 17.51 12.86
C TRP A 78 8.90 18.31 11.99
N VAL A 79 9.54 19.33 12.54
CA VAL A 79 10.49 20.18 11.80
C VAL A 79 11.82 19.45 11.56
N THR A 80 12.33 18.72 12.56
CA THR A 80 13.67 18.09 12.51
C THR A 80 13.67 16.74 11.80
N ARG A 81 12.53 16.04 11.74
CA ARG A 81 12.45 14.67 11.20
C ARG A 81 11.55 14.59 9.95
N SER A 82 11.89 13.67 9.04
CA SER A 82 11.14 13.47 7.78
C SER A 82 9.93 12.56 8.04
N ILE A 83 8.99 13.06 8.83
CA ILE A 83 7.74 12.38 9.22
C ILE A 83 6.53 13.26 8.96
N THR A 84 5.36 12.66 8.86
CA THR A 84 4.08 13.36 8.75
C THR A 84 3.68 13.97 10.10
N LEU A 85 2.77 14.93 10.11
CA LEU A 85 2.25 15.51 11.34
C LEU A 85 1.56 14.48 12.25
N LEU A 86 0.89 13.48 11.66
CA LEU A 86 0.26 12.37 12.38
C LEU A 86 1.31 11.49 13.08
N GLU A 87 2.39 11.15 12.38
CA GLU A 87 3.50 10.39 12.97
C GLU A 87 4.19 11.19 14.08
N ALA A 88 4.39 12.49 13.87
CA ALA A 88 4.94 13.39 14.89
C ALA A 88 4.06 13.43 16.14
N GLY A 89 2.72 13.50 15.98
CA GLY A 89 1.77 13.46 17.09
C GLY A 89 1.83 12.15 17.86
N TYR A 90 1.92 11.02 17.17
CA TYR A 90 2.07 9.71 17.78
C TYR A 90 3.35 9.57 18.59
N VAL A 91 4.47 9.98 18.02
CA VAL A 91 5.79 9.94 18.70
C VAL A 91 5.84 10.92 19.88
N CYS A 92 5.25 12.12 19.71
CA CYS A 92 5.14 13.12 20.76
C CYS A 92 4.35 12.58 21.97
N ALA A 93 3.21 11.92 21.75
CA ALA A 93 2.42 11.31 22.82
C ALA A 93 3.22 10.27 23.63
N ARG A 94 3.98 9.42 22.94
CA ARG A 94 4.85 8.42 23.58
C ARG A 94 6.00 9.06 24.36
N ALA A 95 6.66 10.07 23.77
CA ALA A 95 7.75 10.80 24.40
C ALA A 95 7.27 11.53 25.65
N PHE A 96 6.11 12.18 25.57
CA PHE A 96 5.54 12.93 26.68
C PHE A 96 5.22 12.03 27.89
N ILE A 97 4.53 10.91 27.70
CA ILE A 97 4.20 10.00 28.80
C ILE A 97 5.46 9.35 29.40
N LEU A 98 6.45 9.03 28.58
CA LEU A 98 7.73 8.53 29.07
C LEU A 98 8.48 9.57 29.93
N ALA A 99 8.43 10.84 29.53
CA ALA A 99 8.99 11.95 30.29
C ALA A 99 8.28 12.12 31.64
N GLU A 100 6.94 12.09 31.65
CA GLU A 100 6.13 12.16 32.88
C GLU A 100 6.49 11.01 33.83
N LEU A 101 6.58 9.77 33.30
CA LEU A 101 7.00 8.60 34.10
C LEU A 101 8.41 8.82 34.73
N ALA A 102 9.38 9.27 33.92
CA ALA A 102 10.76 9.47 34.41
C ALA A 102 10.80 10.50 35.53
N ALA A 103 10.11 11.64 35.35
CA ALA A 103 10.03 12.69 36.36
C ALA A 103 9.26 12.21 37.61
N SER A 104 8.19 11.48 37.48
CA SER A 104 7.36 10.94 38.57
C SER A 104 8.12 9.92 39.40
N VAL A 105 8.82 8.97 38.80
CA VAL A 105 9.60 7.92 39.46
C VAL A 105 10.77 8.56 40.25
N GLU A 106 11.49 9.46 39.60
CA GLU A 106 12.62 10.13 40.22
C GLU A 106 12.20 10.93 41.48
N TRP A 107 11.15 11.78 41.31
CA TRP A 107 10.72 12.63 42.42
C TRP A 107 10.08 11.84 43.57
N GLN A 108 9.36 10.76 43.25
CA GLN A 108 8.83 9.82 44.23
C GLN A 108 9.98 9.21 45.06
N LEU A 109 11.04 8.74 44.42
CA LEU A 109 12.24 8.19 45.11
C LEU A 109 12.96 9.26 45.91
N HIS A 110 13.08 10.47 45.35
CA HIS A 110 13.68 11.60 46.05
C HIS A 110 12.95 11.92 47.37
N CYS A 111 11.61 12.03 47.31
CA CYS A 111 10.79 12.31 48.51
C CYS A 111 10.81 11.15 49.53
N VAL A 112 10.97 9.91 49.11
CA VAL A 112 11.13 8.75 50.01
C VAL A 112 12.47 8.77 50.71
N LEU A 113 13.56 9.04 49.96
CA LEU A 113 14.92 8.98 50.49
C LEU A 113 15.31 10.23 51.27
N TRP A 114 14.91 11.40 50.77
CA TRP A 114 15.35 12.70 51.31
C TRP A 114 14.24 13.76 51.27
N PRO A 115 13.19 13.64 52.07
CA PRO A 115 12.00 14.52 51.98
C PRO A 115 12.29 16.00 52.30
N GLN A 116 13.41 16.32 52.94
CA GLN A 116 13.79 17.68 53.34
C GLN A 116 14.91 18.28 52.49
N ARG A 117 15.44 17.55 51.50
CA ARG A 117 16.50 18.04 50.63
C ARG A 117 15.99 18.76 49.43
N GLY A 118 16.69 19.78 48.99
CA GLY A 118 16.39 20.46 47.73
C GLY A 118 16.87 19.65 46.52
N GLY A 119 16.18 19.79 45.41
CA GLY A 119 16.51 19.09 44.16
C GLY A 119 17.87 19.49 43.55
N ALA A 120 18.44 20.64 43.95
CA ALA A 120 19.74 21.12 43.44
C ALA A 120 20.98 20.55 44.15
N GLU A 121 20.77 19.73 45.18
CA GLU A 121 21.90 19.15 45.90
C GLU A 121 22.60 18.06 45.05
N PRO A 122 23.94 17.87 45.21
CA PRO A 122 24.73 16.92 44.41
C PRO A 122 24.19 15.48 44.46
N LEU A 123 23.68 15.05 45.62
CA LEU A 123 23.14 13.71 45.82
C LEU A 123 21.78 13.52 45.09
N SER A 124 20.96 14.59 45.05
CA SER A 124 19.69 14.62 44.29
C SER A 124 19.95 14.56 42.78
N LEU A 125 20.97 15.27 42.28
CA LEU A 125 21.41 15.23 40.89
C LEU A 125 21.98 13.86 40.50
N LEU A 126 22.66 13.17 41.43
CA LEU A 126 23.12 11.81 41.20
C LEU A 126 21.95 10.84 41.08
N LEU A 127 20.93 10.94 41.95
CA LEU A 127 19.72 10.16 41.88
C LEU A 127 18.98 10.38 40.55
N LEU A 128 18.84 11.65 40.12
CA LEU A 128 18.28 12.03 38.84
C LEU A 128 18.99 11.32 37.68
N ALA A 129 20.33 11.39 37.65
CA ALA A 129 21.13 10.78 36.60
C ALA A 129 20.96 9.24 36.55
N VAL A 130 20.90 8.58 37.72
CA VAL A 130 20.71 7.13 37.81
C VAL A 130 19.31 6.71 37.36
N VAL A 131 18.27 7.39 37.84
CA VAL A 131 16.87 7.04 37.51
C VAL A 131 16.57 7.32 36.05
N TYR A 132 16.91 8.50 35.54
CA TYR A 132 16.71 8.85 34.13
C TYR A 132 17.54 7.95 33.25
N GLY A 133 18.83 7.75 33.56
CA GLY A 133 19.69 6.81 32.83
C GLY A 133 19.11 5.39 32.77
N GLY A 134 18.59 4.89 33.89
CA GLY A 134 17.93 3.58 33.97
C GLY A 134 16.68 3.47 33.10
N ILE A 135 15.73 4.43 33.25
CA ILE A 135 14.47 4.41 32.52
C ILE A 135 14.68 4.57 31.01
N PHE A 136 15.46 5.56 30.58
CA PHE A 136 15.71 5.76 29.15
C PHE A 136 16.52 4.62 28.52
N THR A 137 17.50 4.05 29.23
CA THR A 137 18.24 2.88 28.75
C THR A 137 17.35 1.64 28.64
N ALA A 138 16.48 1.40 29.63
CA ALA A 138 15.50 0.31 29.58
C ALA A 138 14.55 0.46 28.39
N MET A 139 14.05 1.69 28.17
CA MET A 139 13.18 1.96 27.03
C MET A 139 13.91 1.81 25.68
N LEU A 140 15.15 2.29 25.56
CA LEU A 140 16.00 2.07 24.39
C LEU A 140 16.22 0.58 24.13
N PHE A 141 16.41 -0.23 25.17
CA PHE A 141 16.56 -1.67 25.04
C PHE A 141 15.28 -2.35 24.55
N VAL A 142 14.11 -1.95 25.06
CA VAL A 142 12.80 -2.42 24.56
C VAL A 142 12.63 -2.07 23.09
N GLU A 143 12.90 -0.85 22.71
CA GLU A 143 12.80 -0.35 21.34
C GLU A 143 13.82 -1.02 20.38
N ASN A 144 15.02 -1.36 20.85
CA ASN A 144 16.09 -1.96 20.03
C ASN A 144 15.97 -3.45 19.85
N ARG A 145 15.30 -4.17 20.77
CA ARG A 145 15.16 -5.63 20.70
C ARG A 145 14.45 -6.11 19.43
N ARG A 146 13.69 -5.26 18.81
CA ARG A 146 12.91 -5.60 17.63
C ARG A 146 13.07 -4.49 16.58
N PRO A 147 14.08 -4.58 15.70
CA PRO A 147 14.22 -3.63 14.60
C PRO A 147 12.93 -3.66 13.78
N GLY A 148 12.29 -2.51 13.61
CA GLY A 148 11.12 -2.35 12.77
C GLY A 148 11.46 -2.65 11.32
N PRO A 149 10.47 -2.89 10.45
CA PRO A 149 10.69 -2.92 9.02
C PRO A 149 11.47 -1.65 8.66
N ALA A 150 12.47 -1.78 7.79
CA ALA A 150 13.30 -0.66 7.33
C ALA A 150 12.49 0.40 6.54
N GLY A 151 11.20 0.15 6.36
CA GLY A 151 10.23 1.03 5.73
C GLY A 151 9.41 1.83 6.73
N LYS A 152 8.88 2.95 6.29
CA LYS A 152 8.01 3.86 7.04
C LYS A 152 6.84 3.07 7.64
N MET A 153 6.79 2.96 8.96
CA MET A 153 5.61 2.44 9.65
C MET A 153 4.45 3.40 9.37
N LYS A 154 3.48 2.97 8.59
CA LYS A 154 2.28 3.76 8.30
C LYS A 154 1.41 3.84 9.55
N ILE A 155 1.61 4.90 10.34
CA ILE A 155 0.75 5.18 11.49
C ILE A 155 -0.61 5.65 10.96
N THR A 156 -1.66 4.94 11.36
CA THR A 156 -3.01 5.31 10.96
C THR A 156 -3.51 6.51 11.78
N PRO A 157 -4.40 7.36 11.23
CA PRO A 157 -5.01 8.45 11.99
C PRO A 157 -5.68 7.96 13.29
N ALA A 158 -6.31 6.79 13.25
CA ALA A 158 -6.91 6.16 14.43
C ALA A 158 -5.86 5.80 15.48
N GLY A 159 -4.71 5.26 15.07
CA GLY A 159 -3.60 4.94 15.97
C GLY A 159 -3.03 6.18 16.68
N THR A 160 -2.85 7.29 15.95
CA THR A 160 -2.43 8.57 16.52
C THR A 160 -3.47 9.13 17.48
N PHE A 161 -4.75 9.11 17.08
CA PHE A 161 -5.85 9.59 17.94
C PHE A 161 -5.89 8.84 19.28
N VAL A 162 -5.83 7.50 19.25
CA VAL A 162 -5.79 6.68 20.46
C VAL A 162 -4.56 7.00 21.32
N ALA A 163 -3.36 7.14 20.73
CA ALA A 163 -2.16 7.46 21.49
C ALA A 163 -2.26 8.84 22.17
N VAL A 164 -2.76 9.85 21.47
CA VAL A 164 -2.94 11.20 22.01
C VAL A 164 -3.98 11.21 23.12
N VAL A 165 -5.14 10.57 22.93
CA VAL A 165 -6.18 10.46 23.95
C VAL A 165 -5.67 9.74 25.19
N MET A 166 -4.93 8.64 25.03
CA MET A 166 -4.32 7.90 26.13
C MET A 166 -3.31 8.76 26.89
N ALA A 167 -2.43 9.49 26.18
CA ALA A 167 -1.47 10.37 26.80
C ALA A 167 -2.13 11.51 27.59
N LEU A 168 -3.16 12.15 27.01
CA LEU A 168 -3.90 13.22 27.66
C LEU A 168 -4.68 12.69 28.87
N THR A 169 -5.28 11.49 28.77
CA THR A 169 -6.01 10.87 29.89
C THR A 169 -5.07 10.53 31.04
N ALA A 170 -3.93 9.89 30.75
CA ALA A 170 -2.91 9.58 31.75
C ALA A 170 -2.42 10.85 32.43
N PHE A 171 -2.09 11.90 31.68
CA PHE A 171 -1.67 13.18 32.19
C PHE A 171 -2.75 13.85 33.07
N ALA A 172 -4.02 13.85 32.63
CA ALA A 172 -5.13 14.43 33.40
C ALA A 172 -5.33 13.71 34.72
N VAL A 173 -5.36 12.35 34.71
CA VAL A 173 -5.53 11.53 35.92
C VAL A 173 -4.34 11.67 36.86
N SER A 174 -3.11 11.66 36.32
CA SER A 174 -1.85 11.84 37.04
C SER A 174 -1.80 13.18 37.81
N ASN A 175 -2.40 14.24 37.24
CA ASN A 175 -2.40 15.57 37.84
C ASN A 175 -3.71 15.97 38.52
N LEU A 176 -4.72 15.10 38.54
CA LEU A 176 -6.05 15.40 39.08
C LEU A 176 -6.01 15.83 40.57
N SER A 177 -5.18 15.22 41.38
CA SER A 177 -5.02 15.52 42.79
C SER A 177 -4.41 16.91 43.05
N PHE A 178 -3.49 17.33 42.17
CA PHE A 178 -2.93 18.69 42.25
C PHE A 178 -3.93 19.74 41.80
N ALA A 179 -4.74 19.44 40.80
CA ALA A 179 -5.80 20.33 40.32
C ALA A 179 -6.88 20.63 41.37
N ASN A 180 -7.12 19.71 42.29
CA ASN A 180 -8.13 19.86 43.36
C ASN A 180 -7.56 20.61 44.60
N GLY A 181 -6.35 21.20 44.55
CA GLY A 181 -5.74 21.97 45.63
C GLY A 181 -5.41 21.12 46.85
N SER A 182 -5.30 19.81 46.71
CA SER A 182 -4.89 18.92 47.79
C SER A 182 -3.39 19.10 48.07
N GLU A 183 -3.01 19.17 49.36
CA GLU A 183 -1.59 19.20 49.74
C GLU A 183 -0.89 17.93 49.20
N ALA A 184 0.32 18.14 48.62
CA ALA A 184 1.09 17.04 48.09
C ALA A 184 1.46 16.04 49.19
N ASN A 185 1.08 14.77 49.02
CA ASN A 185 1.39 13.67 49.90
C ASN A 185 1.95 12.47 49.13
N MET A 186 2.55 11.51 49.81
CA MET A 186 3.16 10.33 49.16
C MET A 186 2.17 9.48 48.33
N ASN A 187 0.92 9.42 48.75
CA ASN A 187 -0.11 8.65 48.00
C ASN A 187 -0.37 9.26 46.61
N MET A 188 -0.29 10.59 46.50
CA MET A 188 -0.43 11.27 45.20
C MET A 188 0.73 10.90 44.27
N PHE A 189 1.94 10.87 44.74
CA PHE A 189 3.11 10.45 43.93
C PHE A 189 3.02 8.99 43.54
N TYR A 190 2.54 8.09 44.41
CA TYR A 190 2.29 6.69 44.04
C TYR A 190 1.27 6.55 42.94
N ILE A 191 0.13 7.24 43.05
CA ILE A 191 -0.92 7.23 42.01
C ILE A 191 -0.37 7.77 40.69
N ARG A 192 0.32 8.90 40.71
CA ARG A 192 0.91 9.53 39.53
C ARG A 192 1.87 8.57 38.82
N THR A 193 2.82 8.00 39.53
CA THR A 193 3.80 7.06 38.99
C THR A 193 3.12 5.80 38.40
N LEU A 194 2.10 5.25 39.08
CA LEU A 194 1.37 4.09 38.58
C LEU A 194 0.59 4.39 37.29
N VAL A 195 -0.05 5.56 37.22
CA VAL A 195 -0.80 5.98 36.04
C VAL A 195 0.14 6.23 34.86
N ASP A 196 1.27 6.92 35.09
CA ASP A 196 2.28 7.18 34.06
C ASP A 196 2.92 5.88 33.57
N LEU A 197 3.21 4.93 34.47
CA LEU A 197 3.70 3.58 34.12
C LEU A 197 2.67 2.81 33.27
N ALA A 198 1.41 2.83 33.69
CA ALA A 198 0.33 2.21 32.90
C ALA A 198 0.22 2.84 31.51
N GLY A 199 0.32 4.17 31.39
CA GLY A 199 0.36 4.90 30.14
C GLY A 199 1.48 4.46 29.22
N VAL A 200 2.72 4.38 29.73
CA VAL A 200 3.88 3.89 28.97
C VAL A 200 3.68 2.45 28.52
N LEU A 201 3.21 1.56 29.39
CA LEU A 201 2.95 0.15 29.04
C LEU A 201 1.90 0.01 27.93
N ILE A 202 0.76 0.72 28.07
CA ILE A 202 -0.32 0.67 27.09
C ILE A 202 0.16 1.19 25.72
N LEU A 203 0.84 2.34 25.69
CA LEU A 203 1.38 2.90 24.44
C LEU A 203 2.47 2.02 23.84
N THR A 204 3.24 1.32 24.65
CA THR A 204 4.24 0.34 24.16
C THR A 204 3.55 -0.88 23.54
N VAL A 205 2.53 -1.44 24.19
CA VAL A 205 1.74 -2.54 23.63
C VAL A 205 1.03 -2.12 22.34
N GLN A 206 0.41 -0.94 22.32
CA GLN A 206 -0.21 -0.39 21.12
C GLN A 206 0.81 -0.25 19.97
N HIS A 207 2.02 0.22 20.27
CA HIS A 207 3.09 0.31 19.29
C HIS A 207 3.46 -1.05 18.69
N GLU A 208 3.59 -2.07 19.53
CA GLU A 208 3.87 -3.44 19.07
C GLU A 208 2.74 -3.99 18.20
N GLN A 209 1.48 -3.75 18.56
CA GLN A 209 0.32 -4.18 17.75
C GLN A 209 0.30 -3.50 16.37
N LEU A 210 0.53 -2.18 16.32
CA LEU A 210 0.61 -1.45 15.04
C LEU A 210 1.74 -1.97 14.15
N ARG A 211 2.87 -2.31 14.76
CA ARG A 211 4.02 -2.86 14.07
C ARG A 211 3.78 -4.28 13.55
N GLU A 212 3.17 -5.13 14.36
CA GLU A 212 2.80 -6.50 13.98
C GLU A 212 1.80 -6.48 12.82
N ALA A 213 0.79 -5.61 12.88
CA ALA A 213 -0.16 -5.41 11.79
C ALA A 213 0.53 -4.94 10.49
N ALA A 214 1.51 -4.04 10.58
CA ALA A 214 2.28 -3.58 9.42
C ALA A 214 3.12 -4.71 8.80
N LEU A 215 3.76 -5.54 9.62
CA LEU A 215 4.52 -6.72 9.16
C LEU A 215 3.63 -7.76 8.50
N HIS A 216 2.46 -8.04 9.07
CA HIS A 216 1.49 -8.96 8.45
C HIS A 216 1.00 -8.45 7.10
N SER A 217 0.77 -7.14 6.96
CA SER A 217 0.39 -6.55 5.68
C SER A 217 1.49 -6.68 4.62
N GLU A 218 2.76 -6.47 5.01
CA GLU A 218 3.92 -6.62 4.11
C GLU A 218 4.12 -8.08 3.68
N LEU A 219 3.98 -9.02 4.62
CA LEU A 219 4.05 -10.46 4.32
C LEU A 219 2.93 -10.90 3.36
N ALA A 220 1.70 -10.43 3.56
CA ALA A 220 0.57 -10.75 2.68
C ALA A 220 0.78 -10.19 1.25
N GLU A 221 1.38 -9.00 1.12
CA GLU A 221 1.73 -8.42 -0.18
C GLU A 221 2.80 -9.26 -0.91
N LEU A 222 3.85 -9.68 -0.18
CA LEU A 222 4.91 -10.54 -0.71
C LEU A 222 4.37 -11.91 -1.14
N ASP A 223 3.51 -12.53 -0.34
CA ASP A 223 2.86 -13.80 -0.66
C ASP A 223 2.02 -13.70 -1.95
N GLY A 224 1.27 -12.59 -2.10
CA GLY A 224 0.52 -12.28 -3.32
C GLY A 224 1.42 -12.13 -4.57
N VAL A 225 2.61 -11.54 -4.43
CA VAL A 225 3.59 -11.46 -5.54
C VAL A 225 4.14 -12.84 -5.89
N LEU A 226 4.53 -13.63 -4.89
CA LEU A 226 5.04 -14.99 -5.09
C LEU A 226 4.01 -15.89 -5.76
N HIS A 227 2.75 -15.81 -5.33
CA HIS A 227 1.67 -16.58 -5.93
C HIS A 227 1.48 -16.25 -7.42
N ARG A 228 1.47 -14.97 -7.79
CA ARG A 228 1.40 -14.55 -9.21
C ARG A 228 2.59 -15.05 -10.03
N GLN A 229 3.81 -14.98 -9.50
CA GLN A 229 4.99 -15.51 -10.18
C GLN A 229 4.92 -17.02 -10.37
N TYR A 230 4.42 -17.74 -9.37
CA TYR A 230 4.24 -19.19 -9.45
C TYR A 230 3.22 -19.59 -10.53
N GLU A 231 2.08 -18.89 -10.61
CA GLU A 231 1.08 -19.13 -11.66
C GLU A 231 1.63 -18.83 -13.06
N GLN A 232 2.39 -17.74 -13.23
CA GLN A 232 3.07 -17.45 -14.50
C GLN A 232 4.08 -18.54 -14.88
N TYR A 233 4.86 -19.02 -13.90
CA TYR A 233 5.80 -20.13 -14.12
C TYR A 233 5.07 -21.41 -14.55
N LYS A 234 3.96 -21.73 -13.90
CA LYS A 234 3.13 -22.90 -14.23
C LYS A 234 2.58 -22.82 -15.65
N GLN A 235 2.03 -21.67 -16.04
CA GLN A 235 1.56 -21.44 -17.42
C GLN A 235 2.68 -21.56 -18.43
N SER A 236 3.86 -20.97 -18.15
CA SER A 236 5.04 -21.10 -19.04
C SER A 236 5.47 -22.55 -19.19
N LYS A 237 5.48 -23.33 -18.12
CA LYS A 237 5.82 -24.77 -18.15
C LYS A 237 4.82 -25.59 -18.95
N GLU A 238 3.53 -25.29 -18.85
CA GLU A 238 2.48 -25.92 -19.65
C GLU A 238 2.62 -25.60 -21.14
N ASN A 239 2.91 -24.34 -21.47
CA ASN A 239 3.18 -23.92 -22.85
C ASN A 239 4.38 -24.66 -23.44
N ILE A 240 5.49 -24.78 -22.69
CA ILE A 240 6.67 -25.52 -23.12
C ILE A 240 6.31 -27.01 -23.37
N ARG A 241 5.48 -27.61 -22.51
CA ARG A 241 5.02 -29.00 -22.69
C ARG A 241 4.19 -29.15 -23.99
N LEU A 242 3.30 -28.20 -24.26
CA LEU A 242 2.50 -28.18 -25.49
C LEU A 242 3.40 -28.06 -26.73
N ILE A 243 4.35 -27.13 -26.70
CA ILE A 243 5.33 -26.96 -27.80
C ILE A 243 6.13 -28.25 -28.03
N ASN A 244 6.63 -28.88 -26.97
CA ASN A 244 7.38 -30.12 -27.07
C ASN A 244 6.51 -31.27 -27.62
N ARG A 245 5.25 -31.38 -27.20
CA ARG A 245 4.30 -32.37 -27.76
C ARG A 245 4.12 -32.14 -29.26
N ARG A 246 3.85 -30.91 -29.70
CA ARG A 246 3.71 -30.56 -31.10
C ARG A 246 4.99 -30.83 -31.92
N TYR A 247 6.14 -30.51 -31.33
CA TYR A 247 7.43 -30.85 -31.97
C TYR A 247 7.58 -32.35 -32.20
N HIS A 248 7.23 -33.20 -31.21
CA HIS A 248 7.26 -34.65 -31.35
C HIS A 248 6.25 -35.17 -32.38
N GLU A 249 5.04 -34.65 -32.42
CA GLU A 249 4.01 -34.98 -33.41
C GLU A 249 4.49 -34.67 -34.84
N LEU A 250 5.03 -33.44 -35.05
CA LEU A 250 5.60 -33.06 -36.34
C LEU A 250 6.78 -33.93 -36.76
N LYS A 251 7.68 -34.24 -35.83
CA LYS A 251 8.83 -35.14 -36.08
C LYS A 251 8.37 -36.52 -36.50
N MET A 252 7.33 -37.07 -35.88
CA MET A 252 6.78 -38.38 -36.24
C MET A 252 6.09 -38.33 -37.61
N GLN A 253 5.36 -37.27 -37.94
CA GLN A 253 4.77 -37.07 -39.26
C GLN A 253 5.82 -36.99 -40.38
N ILE A 254 6.88 -36.21 -40.17
CA ILE A 254 8.03 -36.11 -41.10
C ILE A 254 8.70 -37.49 -41.29
N ALA A 255 8.89 -38.25 -40.21
CA ALA A 255 9.47 -39.58 -40.28
C ALA A 255 8.57 -40.58 -41.06
N ALA A 256 7.28 -40.51 -40.88
CA ALA A 256 6.30 -41.31 -41.61
C ALA A 256 6.29 -41.00 -43.15
N ILE A 257 6.31 -39.70 -43.49
CA ILE A 257 6.40 -39.25 -44.90
C ILE A 257 7.70 -39.72 -45.56
N ARG A 258 8.84 -39.65 -44.84
CA ARG A 258 10.15 -40.14 -45.34
C ARG A 258 10.22 -41.65 -45.51
N ALA A 259 9.44 -42.42 -44.73
CA ALA A 259 9.38 -43.88 -44.81
C ALA A 259 8.44 -44.41 -45.91
N GLU A 260 7.52 -43.59 -46.45
CA GLU A 260 6.62 -43.95 -47.53
C GLU A 260 7.39 -44.06 -48.85
N ARG A 261 7.22 -45.18 -49.54
CA ARG A 261 7.89 -45.46 -50.82
C ARG A 261 7.06 -45.09 -52.06
N ASP A 262 5.80 -44.84 -51.89
CA ASP A 262 4.92 -44.43 -52.95
C ASP A 262 4.91 -42.92 -53.09
N HIS A 263 5.47 -42.40 -54.16
CA HIS A 263 5.60 -40.96 -54.40
C HIS A 263 4.22 -40.24 -54.44
N ALA A 264 3.17 -40.90 -54.94
CA ALA A 264 1.86 -40.28 -54.97
C ALA A 264 1.23 -40.12 -53.56
N LYS A 265 1.48 -41.09 -52.66
CA LYS A 265 1.08 -41.00 -51.26
C LYS A 265 1.93 -40.04 -50.46
N GLN A 266 3.22 -39.94 -50.79
CA GLN A 266 4.16 -38.99 -50.19
C GLN A 266 3.74 -37.56 -50.49
N ASP A 267 3.37 -37.27 -51.75
CA ASP A 267 2.92 -35.93 -52.17
C ASP A 267 1.57 -35.55 -51.50
N VAL A 268 0.64 -36.48 -51.34
CA VAL A 268 -0.64 -36.27 -50.64
C VAL A 268 -0.36 -35.97 -49.13
N ALA A 269 0.53 -36.72 -48.50
CA ALA A 269 0.89 -36.49 -47.08
C ALA A 269 1.62 -35.17 -46.85
N LEU A 270 2.52 -34.79 -47.80
CA LEU A 270 3.17 -33.49 -47.81
C LEU A 270 2.17 -32.35 -48.02
N ALA A 271 1.25 -32.49 -48.97
CA ALA A 271 0.21 -31.48 -49.20
C ALA A 271 -0.75 -31.34 -48.02
N ALA A 272 -1.10 -32.43 -47.32
CA ALA A 272 -1.89 -32.39 -46.08
C ALA A 272 -1.11 -31.69 -44.93
N MET A 273 0.20 -31.94 -44.81
CA MET A 273 1.05 -31.28 -43.80
C MET A 273 1.20 -29.79 -44.13
N GLU A 274 1.47 -29.44 -45.40
CA GLU A 274 1.53 -28.06 -45.87
C GLU A 274 0.20 -27.32 -45.65
N SER A 275 -0.94 -28.00 -45.92
CA SER A 275 -2.26 -27.44 -45.65
C SER A 275 -2.47 -27.19 -44.17
N GLY A 276 -2.06 -28.10 -43.27
CA GLY A 276 -2.11 -27.94 -41.85
C GLY A 276 -1.20 -26.78 -41.34
N ILE A 277 0.01 -26.65 -41.92
CA ILE A 277 0.90 -25.54 -41.61
C ILE A 277 0.35 -24.23 -42.16
N ARG A 278 -0.18 -24.21 -43.40
CA ARG A 278 -0.83 -23.04 -43.99
C ARG A 278 -2.04 -22.60 -43.21
N GLN A 279 -2.83 -23.53 -42.70
CA GLN A 279 -3.99 -23.25 -41.86
C GLN A 279 -3.54 -22.61 -40.54
N TYR A 280 -2.37 -23.00 -40.02
CA TYR A 280 -1.76 -22.38 -38.84
C TYR A 280 -1.06 -21.03 -39.14
N GLU A 281 -0.55 -20.86 -40.38
CA GLU A 281 0.11 -19.61 -40.83
C GLU A 281 -0.88 -18.59 -41.45
N ALA A 282 -2.03 -19.07 -41.97
CA ALA A 282 -2.95 -18.24 -42.75
C ALA A 282 -3.92 -17.39 -41.86
N GLU A 283 -3.94 -17.64 -40.57
CA GLU A 283 -5.07 -17.12 -39.74
C GLU A 283 -4.77 -15.79 -39.07
N ASN A 284 -4.09 -14.89 -39.49
CA ASN A 284 -4.05 -13.50 -39.03
C ASN A 284 -2.64 -12.88 -39.13
N LYS A 285 -2.16 -12.67 -40.35
CA LYS A 285 -1.03 -11.80 -40.60
C LYS A 285 -1.50 -10.35 -40.72
N THR A 286 -1.75 -9.70 -39.58
CA THR A 286 -2.11 -8.28 -39.53
C THR A 286 -0.88 -7.37 -39.64
N GLY A 287 0.34 -7.94 -39.49
CA GLY A 287 1.60 -7.22 -39.52
C GLY A 287 2.08 -6.69 -38.16
N ASN A 288 1.32 -6.94 -37.09
CA ASN A 288 1.73 -6.55 -35.73
C ASN A 288 2.14 -7.79 -34.91
N PRO A 289 3.36 -7.84 -34.36
CA PRO A 289 3.91 -9.02 -33.68
C PRO A 289 3.21 -9.38 -32.37
N VAL A 290 2.36 -8.50 -31.82
CA VAL A 290 1.57 -8.73 -30.61
C VAL A 290 0.13 -9.14 -30.97
N LEU A 291 -0.44 -8.50 -31.98
CA LEU A 291 -1.81 -8.76 -32.42
C LEU A 291 -1.96 -10.13 -33.09
N ASP A 292 -1.00 -10.54 -33.92
CA ASP A 292 -1.02 -11.79 -34.67
C ASP A 292 -1.16 -13.03 -33.76
N PRO A 293 -0.30 -13.25 -32.76
CA PRO A 293 -0.46 -14.40 -31.85
C PRO A 293 -1.72 -14.33 -31.01
N LEU A 294 -2.18 -13.13 -30.63
CA LEU A 294 -3.41 -12.96 -29.84
C LEU A 294 -4.64 -13.37 -30.65
N LEU A 295 -4.76 -12.88 -31.88
CA LEU A 295 -5.86 -13.26 -32.78
C LEU A 295 -5.82 -14.74 -33.16
N THR A 296 -4.65 -15.29 -33.41
CA THR A 296 -4.46 -16.71 -33.73
C THR A 296 -4.89 -17.60 -32.58
N ALA A 297 -4.48 -17.27 -31.34
CA ALA A 297 -4.91 -18.03 -30.15
C ALA A 297 -6.42 -18.00 -29.97
N LYS A 298 -7.06 -16.84 -30.19
CA LYS A 298 -8.51 -16.68 -30.07
C LYS A 298 -9.27 -17.35 -31.21
N SER A 299 -8.75 -17.32 -32.42
CA SER A 299 -9.34 -18.04 -33.57
C SER A 299 -9.36 -19.55 -33.35
N LEU A 300 -8.25 -20.13 -32.85
CA LEU A 300 -8.17 -21.53 -32.45
C LEU A 300 -9.17 -21.90 -31.34
N TYR A 301 -9.28 -21.04 -30.33
CA TYR A 301 -10.27 -21.21 -29.26
C TYR A 301 -11.69 -21.22 -29.83
N CYS A 302 -12.03 -20.25 -30.71
CA CYS A 302 -13.31 -20.14 -31.35
C CYS A 302 -13.65 -21.40 -32.17
N GLN A 303 -12.71 -21.93 -32.97
CA GLN A 303 -12.89 -23.17 -33.72
C GLN A 303 -13.21 -24.37 -32.81
N GLN A 304 -12.52 -24.51 -31.69
CA GLN A 304 -12.76 -25.60 -30.74
C GLN A 304 -14.13 -25.53 -30.08
N HIS A 305 -14.73 -24.33 -30.00
CA HIS A 305 -16.02 -24.06 -29.37
C HIS A 305 -17.16 -23.80 -30.36
N TYR A 306 -16.94 -24.15 -31.64
CA TYR A 306 -17.94 -23.96 -32.73
C TYR A 306 -18.39 -22.50 -32.88
N ILE A 307 -17.45 -21.55 -32.71
CA ILE A 307 -17.67 -20.11 -32.88
C ILE A 307 -17.03 -19.68 -34.21
N THR A 308 -17.80 -19.00 -35.04
CA THR A 308 -17.26 -18.42 -36.28
C THR A 308 -16.75 -17.03 -36.04
N MET A 309 -15.40 -16.87 -36.07
CA MET A 309 -14.74 -15.57 -35.91
C MET A 309 -14.25 -15.08 -37.29
N THR A 310 -14.64 -13.85 -37.65
CA THR A 310 -14.15 -13.17 -38.85
C THR A 310 -13.30 -11.96 -38.41
N CYS A 311 -12.10 -11.87 -38.96
CA CYS A 311 -11.17 -10.78 -38.62
C CYS A 311 -10.69 -10.04 -39.88
N VAL A 312 -10.77 -8.70 -39.86
CA VAL A 312 -10.21 -7.82 -40.89
C VAL A 312 -9.42 -6.72 -40.13
N ALA A 313 -8.13 -6.89 -40.01
CA ALA A 313 -7.31 -6.00 -39.19
C ALA A 313 -6.02 -5.59 -39.91
N ASP A 314 -5.71 -4.31 -39.89
CA ASP A 314 -4.40 -3.76 -40.19
C ASP A 314 -3.66 -3.52 -38.85
N GLY A 315 -2.76 -4.45 -38.52
CA GLY A 315 -2.04 -4.42 -37.24
C GLY A 315 -0.99 -3.32 -37.14
N HIS A 316 -0.46 -2.83 -38.28
CA HIS A 316 0.49 -1.72 -38.28
C HIS A 316 -0.11 -0.44 -37.66
N LEU A 317 -1.42 -0.29 -37.73
CA LEU A 317 -2.12 0.81 -37.10
C LEU A 317 -2.01 0.84 -35.57
N LEU A 318 -1.59 -0.26 -34.94
CA LEU A 318 -1.43 -0.40 -33.50
C LEU A 318 0.03 -0.31 -33.03
N ASP A 319 1.00 -0.08 -33.91
CA ASP A 319 2.43 -0.06 -33.58
C ASP A 319 2.80 1.06 -32.56
N PHE A 320 1.94 2.06 -32.37
CA PHE A 320 2.12 3.12 -31.37
C PHE A 320 1.65 2.72 -29.95
N LEU A 321 1.00 1.57 -29.81
CA LEU A 321 0.55 1.04 -28.51
C LEU A 321 1.61 0.12 -27.89
N GLU A 322 1.68 0.11 -26.57
CA GLU A 322 2.50 -0.85 -25.83
C GLU A 322 1.87 -2.24 -25.87
N THR A 323 2.73 -3.28 -25.78
CA THR A 323 2.27 -4.69 -25.75
C THR A 323 1.14 -4.94 -24.75
N GLY A 324 1.26 -4.39 -23.52
CA GLY A 324 0.25 -4.53 -22.49
C GLY A 324 -1.08 -3.85 -22.83
N GLU A 325 -1.05 -2.73 -23.56
CA GLU A 325 -2.25 -2.02 -24.00
C GLU A 325 -2.99 -2.78 -25.09
N ILE A 326 -2.26 -3.34 -26.06
CA ILE A 326 -2.85 -4.21 -27.11
C ILE A 326 -3.50 -5.43 -26.45
N CYS A 327 -2.79 -6.12 -25.55
CA CYS A 327 -3.32 -7.28 -24.84
C CYS A 327 -4.56 -6.93 -24.02
N THR A 328 -4.59 -5.78 -23.35
CA THR A 328 -5.74 -5.34 -22.56
C THR A 328 -6.93 -5.00 -23.46
N ILE A 329 -6.74 -4.18 -24.49
CA ILE A 329 -7.84 -3.73 -25.34
C ILE A 329 -8.40 -4.91 -26.16
N VAL A 330 -7.55 -5.59 -26.91
CA VAL A 330 -7.99 -6.64 -27.83
C VAL A 330 -8.31 -7.94 -27.08
N GLY A 331 -7.47 -8.33 -26.13
CA GLY A 331 -7.68 -9.56 -25.35
C GLY A 331 -8.99 -9.51 -24.56
N THR A 332 -9.20 -8.46 -23.76
CA THR A 332 -10.43 -8.34 -22.97
C THR A 332 -11.69 -8.18 -23.83
N ALA A 333 -11.60 -7.45 -24.96
CA ALA A 333 -12.74 -7.35 -25.88
C ALA A 333 -13.11 -8.69 -26.51
N LEU A 334 -12.11 -9.50 -26.90
CA LEU A 334 -12.32 -10.84 -27.44
C LEU A 334 -12.81 -11.84 -26.38
N ASP A 335 -12.28 -11.74 -25.14
CA ASP A 335 -12.76 -12.54 -24.02
C ASP A 335 -14.27 -12.29 -23.78
N ASN A 336 -14.66 -11.02 -23.73
CA ASN A 336 -16.06 -10.65 -23.58
C ASN A 336 -16.94 -11.16 -24.72
N ALA A 337 -16.47 -11.05 -25.97
CA ALA A 337 -17.20 -11.53 -27.13
C ALA A 337 -17.37 -13.07 -27.13
N THR A 338 -16.29 -13.81 -26.77
CA THR A 338 -16.34 -15.28 -26.71
C THR A 338 -17.24 -15.78 -25.60
N GLU A 339 -17.13 -15.23 -24.39
CA GLU A 339 -18.01 -15.58 -23.26
C GLU A 339 -19.49 -15.33 -23.57
N SER A 340 -19.78 -14.24 -24.27
CA SER A 340 -21.17 -13.91 -24.68
C SER A 340 -21.74 -14.91 -25.63
N VAL A 341 -21.01 -15.28 -26.71
CA VAL A 341 -21.56 -16.22 -27.74
C VAL A 341 -21.52 -17.68 -27.31
N GLU A 342 -20.70 -18.06 -26.31
CA GLU A 342 -20.72 -19.44 -25.78
C GLU A 342 -22.03 -19.79 -25.09
N THR A 343 -22.74 -18.81 -24.56
CA THR A 343 -24.07 -19.01 -23.95
C THR A 343 -25.18 -19.21 -24.96
N GLU A 344 -24.93 -18.93 -26.25
CA GLU A 344 -25.90 -19.10 -27.33
C GLU A 344 -26.05 -20.59 -27.69
N PRO A 345 -27.23 -21.16 -27.58
CA PRO A 345 -27.46 -22.60 -27.89
C PRO A 345 -27.30 -22.93 -29.35
N ASP A 346 -27.59 -21.98 -30.25
CA ASP A 346 -27.51 -22.17 -31.69
C ASP A 346 -26.09 -21.88 -32.20
N HIS A 347 -25.35 -22.91 -32.58
CA HIS A 347 -24.00 -22.80 -33.10
C HIS A 347 -23.86 -21.92 -34.35
N GLU A 348 -24.89 -21.82 -35.19
CA GLU A 348 -24.87 -20.97 -36.39
C GLU A 348 -24.89 -19.47 -36.02
N LYS A 349 -25.42 -19.16 -34.86
CA LYS A 349 -25.46 -17.79 -34.31
C LYS A 349 -24.24 -17.39 -33.45
N ARG A 350 -23.33 -18.32 -33.21
CA ARG A 350 -22.07 -18.02 -32.51
C ARG A 350 -21.10 -17.28 -33.42
N LEU A 351 -21.36 -16.00 -33.63
CA LEU A 351 -20.67 -15.18 -34.60
C LEU A 351 -19.91 -14.03 -33.89
N ILE A 352 -18.63 -13.87 -34.26
CA ILE A 352 -17.78 -12.76 -33.80
C ILE A 352 -17.15 -12.08 -35.01
N ARG A 353 -17.14 -10.75 -35.05
CA ARG A 353 -16.49 -9.94 -36.07
C ARG A 353 -15.50 -8.98 -35.42
N VAL A 354 -14.29 -8.96 -35.96
CA VAL A 354 -13.23 -8.06 -35.49
C VAL A 354 -12.75 -7.21 -36.65
N ALA A 355 -12.67 -5.90 -36.46
CA ALA A 355 -12.12 -5.01 -37.47
C ALA A 355 -11.17 -3.98 -36.82
N VAL A 356 -10.00 -3.77 -37.43
CA VAL A 356 -9.05 -2.71 -37.08
C VAL A 356 -8.70 -1.94 -38.33
N TYR A 357 -9.04 -0.65 -38.39
CA TYR A 357 -8.84 0.19 -39.57
C TYR A 357 -8.68 1.66 -39.20
N ALA A 358 -8.06 2.43 -40.08
CA ALA A 358 -7.94 3.88 -39.92
C ALA A 358 -9.14 4.62 -40.53
N GLN A 359 -9.67 5.59 -39.80
CA GLN A 359 -10.76 6.47 -40.28
C GLN A 359 -10.58 7.89 -39.75
N ASN A 360 -10.52 8.88 -40.65
CA ASN A 360 -10.50 10.31 -40.31
C ASN A 360 -9.44 10.72 -39.28
N GLY A 361 -8.21 10.14 -39.35
CA GLY A 361 -7.14 10.43 -38.42
C GLY A 361 -7.21 9.70 -37.08
N PHE A 362 -8.10 8.73 -36.99
CA PHE A 362 -8.25 7.84 -35.84
C PHE A 362 -8.06 6.37 -36.25
N VAL A 363 -7.62 5.56 -35.30
CA VAL A 363 -7.64 4.11 -35.39
C VAL A 363 -8.90 3.60 -34.73
N MET A 364 -9.74 2.89 -35.50
CA MET A 364 -10.96 2.26 -35.01
C MET A 364 -10.71 0.77 -34.76
N LEU A 365 -10.92 0.31 -33.54
CA LEU A 365 -11.04 -1.10 -33.22
C LEU A 365 -12.52 -1.41 -32.96
N ARG A 366 -13.07 -2.36 -33.70
CA ARG A 366 -14.48 -2.76 -33.60
C ARG A 366 -14.58 -4.25 -33.36
N PHE A 367 -15.26 -4.60 -32.30
CA PHE A 367 -15.59 -5.98 -31.92
C PHE A 367 -17.09 -6.12 -31.89
N GLU A 368 -17.62 -7.05 -32.64
CA GLU A 368 -19.04 -7.30 -32.71
C GLU A 368 -19.30 -8.79 -32.43
N ASN A 369 -20.31 -9.09 -31.63
CA ASN A 369 -20.73 -10.44 -31.37
C ASN A 369 -22.28 -10.54 -31.40
N TYR A 370 -22.78 -11.67 -31.83
CA TYR A 370 -24.20 -11.96 -31.73
C TYR A 370 -24.63 -12.02 -30.27
N CYS A 371 -25.73 -11.38 -29.92
CA CYS A 371 -26.30 -11.33 -28.59
C CYS A 371 -27.81 -11.15 -28.66
N ALA A 372 -28.55 -12.28 -28.53
CA ALA A 372 -30.03 -12.30 -28.69
C ALA A 372 -30.76 -11.47 -27.63
N GLN A 373 -30.15 -11.30 -26.43
CA GLN A 373 -30.76 -10.54 -25.34
C GLN A 373 -30.22 -9.12 -25.32
N GLU A 374 -31.13 -8.16 -25.12
CA GLU A 374 -30.77 -6.77 -24.96
C GLU A 374 -29.85 -6.60 -23.73
N VAL A 375 -28.73 -5.93 -23.91
CA VAL A 375 -27.76 -5.66 -22.85
C VAL A 375 -28.10 -4.35 -22.16
N GLU A 376 -28.58 -4.42 -20.90
CA GLU A 376 -28.81 -3.23 -20.10
C GLU A 376 -27.48 -2.57 -19.71
N LEU A 377 -27.29 -1.33 -20.13
CA LEU A 377 -26.15 -0.51 -19.73
C LEU A 377 -26.45 0.25 -18.43
N GLY A 378 -25.51 0.26 -17.52
CA GLY A 378 -25.58 1.04 -16.28
C GLY A 378 -25.44 2.55 -16.55
N ALA A 379 -25.53 3.36 -15.48
CA ALA A 379 -25.34 4.81 -15.55
C ALA A 379 -23.92 5.20 -16.01
N ASP A 380 -22.96 4.30 -15.86
CA ASP A 380 -21.58 4.41 -16.34
C ASP A 380 -21.40 3.97 -17.80
N GLY A 381 -22.48 3.59 -18.48
CA GLY A 381 -22.47 3.11 -19.87
C GLY A 381 -21.78 1.76 -20.05
N LEU A 382 -21.64 0.95 -18.98
CA LEU A 382 -21.11 -0.42 -19.01
C LEU A 382 -22.22 -1.43 -18.72
N PRO A 383 -22.10 -2.69 -19.18
CA PRO A 383 -23.06 -3.73 -18.88
C PRO A 383 -23.15 -3.97 -17.35
N ARG A 384 -24.39 -4.16 -16.84
CA ARG A 384 -24.59 -4.55 -15.43
C ARG A 384 -24.05 -5.96 -15.20
N ARG A 385 -23.33 -6.15 -14.09
CA ARG A 385 -22.51 -7.31 -13.74
C ARG A 385 -23.20 -8.70 -13.71
N ASN A 386 -24.52 -8.79 -13.92
CA ASN A 386 -25.31 -10.02 -13.73
C ASN A 386 -25.84 -10.67 -15.02
N THR A 387 -25.55 -10.16 -16.21
CA THR A 387 -26.26 -10.64 -17.39
C THR A 387 -25.45 -11.46 -18.39
N HIS A 388 -24.16 -11.56 -18.37
CA HIS A 388 -23.33 -12.50 -19.17
C HIS A 388 -21.85 -12.23 -18.85
N GLY A 389 -21.13 -13.24 -18.35
CA GLY A 389 -19.71 -13.37 -18.04
C GLY A 389 -18.88 -12.13 -18.29
N GLY A 390 -18.64 -11.32 -17.24
CA GLY A 390 -18.09 -10.01 -17.50
C GLY A 390 -16.59 -9.97 -17.35
N SER A 391 -15.82 -10.17 -18.40
CA SER A 391 -14.49 -9.59 -18.47
C SER A 391 -14.62 -8.07 -18.28
N ASP A 392 -13.78 -7.50 -17.39
CA ASP A 392 -13.95 -6.11 -16.94
C ASP A 392 -13.63 -5.09 -18.05
N LEU A 393 -14.65 -4.70 -18.85
CA LEU A 393 -14.55 -3.68 -19.91
C LEU A 393 -14.09 -2.31 -19.39
N ARG A 394 -14.03 -2.10 -18.07
CA ARG A 394 -13.43 -0.91 -17.46
C ARG A 394 -11.95 -0.80 -17.77
N SER A 395 -11.25 -1.93 -17.83
CA SER A 395 -9.84 -1.97 -18.20
C SER A 395 -9.62 -1.52 -19.65
N VAL A 396 -10.52 -1.91 -20.57
CA VAL A 396 -10.49 -1.46 -21.97
C VAL A 396 -10.70 0.04 -22.07
N ARG A 397 -11.71 0.56 -21.35
CA ARG A 397 -12.01 2.00 -21.30
C ARG A 397 -10.82 2.78 -20.77
N ALA A 398 -10.26 2.37 -19.61
CA ALA A 398 -9.10 3.03 -19.01
C ALA A 398 -7.88 3.03 -19.93
N ALA A 399 -7.61 1.92 -20.65
CA ALA A 399 -6.53 1.83 -21.61
C ALA A 399 -6.75 2.77 -22.83
N ALA A 400 -7.97 2.90 -23.32
CA ALA A 400 -8.31 3.82 -24.40
C ALA A 400 -8.17 5.28 -23.96
N GLU A 401 -8.74 5.64 -22.81
CA GLU A 401 -8.70 7.00 -22.26
C GLU A 401 -7.26 7.46 -21.96
N LYS A 402 -6.40 6.57 -21.47
CA LYS A 402 -4.96 6.84 -21.26
C LYS A 402 -4.26 7.35 -22.54
N ARG A 403 -4.73 6.92 -23.70
CA ARG A 403 -4.21 7.33 -25.03
C ARG A 403 -5.01 8.48 -25.67
N GLY A 404 -5.91 9.11 -24.92
CA GLY A 404 -6.78 10.18 -25.41
C GLY A 404 -7.88 9.68 -26.35
N GLY A 405 -8.17 8.39 -26.30
CA GLY A 405 -9.23 7.74 -27.06
C GLY A 405 -10.55 7.63 -26.30
N THR A 406 -11.52 6.98 -26.91
CA THR A 406 -12.84 6.72 -26.34
C THR A 406 -13.28 5.29 -26.59
N MET A 407 -14.10 4.75 -25.69
CA MET A 407 -14.77 3.46 -25.85
C MET A 407 -16.28 3.67 -25.84
N THR A 408 -16.98 3.07 -26.79
CA THR A 408 -18.44 3.08 -26.86
C THR A 408 -18.98 1.66 -26.99
N LEU A 409 -20.11 1.41 -26.35
CA LEU A 409 -20.85 0.15 -26.42
C LEU A 409 -22.22 0.42 -27.02
N HIS A 410 -22.65 -0.46 -27.89
CA HIS A 410 -23.94 -0.37 -28.56
C HIS A 410 -24.55 -1.75 -28.75
N TRP A 411 -25.84 -1.90 -28.47
CA TRP A 411 -26.61 -3.09 -28.80
C TRP A 411 -27.73 -2.72 -29.78
N GLU A 412 -27.74 -3.36 -30.92
CA GLU A 412 -28.73 -3.11 -31.96
C GLU A 412 -28.89 -4.36 -32.84
N ASN A 413 -30.14 -4.71 -33.19
CA ASN A 413 -30.46 -5.82 -34.10
C ASN A 413 -29.79 -7.16 -33.70
N GLU A 414 -29.80 -7.52 -32.40
CA GLU A 414 -29.19 -8.73 -31.85
C GLU A 414 -27.66 -8.76 -31.95
N TRP A 415 -27.00 -7.60 -32.14
CA TRP A 415 -25.57 -7.51 -32.16
C TRP A 415 -25.09 -6.57 -31.01
N PHE A 416 -24.16 -7.06 -30.24
CA PHE A 416 -23.41 -6.23 -29.30
C PHE A 416 -22.14 -5.76 -29.98
N THR A 417 -21.93 -4.46 -29.99
CA THR A 417 -20.79 -3.79 -30.62
C THR A 417 -19.98 -3.03 -29.58
N LEU A 418 -18.70 -3.35 -29.43
CA LEU A 418 -17.70 -2.59 -28.71
C LEU A 418 -16.82 -1.86 -29.73
N ARG A 419 -16.74 -0.53 -29.62
CA ARG A 419 -15.86 0.33 -30.44
C ARG A 419 -14.87 1.06 -29.57
N VAL A 420 -13.60 0.98 -29.95
CA VAL A 420 -12.52 1.79 -29.36
C VAL A 420 -11.97 2.69 -30.44
N LEU A 421 -11.96 3.98 -30.18
CA LEU A 421 -11.43 5.00 -31.07
C LEU A 421 -10.16 5.61 -30.45
N LEU A 422 -9.04 5.48 -31.13
CA LEU A 422 -7.75 6.00 -30.67
C LEU A 422 -7.25 7.05 -31.65
N PRO A 423 -6.74 8.21 -31.19
CA PRO A 423 -6.12 9.18 -32.07
C PRO A 423 -4.85 8.60 -32.69
N GLN A 424 -4.74 8.67 -34.04
CA GLN A 424 -3.53 8.29 -34.74
C GLN A 424 -2.48 9.37 -34.48
N LYS A 425 -1.41 9.02 -33.74
CA LYS A 425 -0.25 9.91 -33.61
C LYS A 425 0.47 9.95 -34.96
N SER A 426 0.54 11.16 -35.56
CA SER A 426 1.37 11.46 -36.71
C SER A 426 2.86 11.21 -36.39
#